data_b94e80a92d1849f44b51b80f9777fb26
#
_entry.id   b94e80a92d1849f44b51b80f9777fb26
#
_cell.length_a   1.000
_cell.length_b   1.000
_cell.length_c   1.000
_cell.angle_alpha   90.00
_cell.angle_beta   90.00
_cell.angle_gamma   90.00
#
_symmetry.space_group_name_H-M   'P 1'
#
loop_
_entity.id
_entity.type
_entity.pdbx_description
1 polymer ?
#
loop_
_entity_poly.entity_id
_entity_poly.type
_entity_poly.pdbx_seq_one_letter_code
_entity_poly.pdbx_strand_id
1 'polypeptide(L)'
;VIVNDQWDTGNSDNWLDIRQIIGLVFQNPENQIVSTIVEEDIAFALENLGFPREEIIKRVDESLKKVGMYDYKKYPPYQLSGGQKQRIGIASILAMRPKAIIFDEATSMLDPEGRSDVLKIIYELNHTYGVTVLMTTYLLDEVVSVDRVIVLNKGRITFDDKPEVVFSNREELESIGLSIPTVTRLAADLKAAGYLKDNEKTILTKEELIDAIEQDIGVKG
;
A
#
# COMPACT_ATOMS: atom_id res chain seq x y z
N VAL A 1 -19.38 -4.30 9.79
CA VAL A 1 -18.08 -4.99 9.92
C VAL A 1 -17.71 -5.04 11.39
N ILE A 2 -17.18 -6.17 11.84
CA ILE A 2 -16.67 -6.31 13.22
C ILE A 2 -15.14 -6.21 13.18
N VAL A 3 -14.59 -5.36 14.04
CA VAL A 3 -13.16 -5.13 14.18
C VAL A 3 -12.69 -5.77 15.49
N ASN A 4 -11.62 -6.57 15.41
CA ASN A 4 -11.01 -7.26 16.56
C ASN A 4 -12.03 -8.09 17.38
N ASP A 5 -13.00 -8.71 16.69
CA ASP A 5 -14.11 -9.50 17.26
C ASP A 5 -14.96 -8.77 18.34
N GLN A 6 -14.81 -7.45 18.43
CA GLN A 6 -15.39 -6.66 19.53
C GLN A 6 -16.19 -5.45 19.05
N TRP A 7 -15.71 -4.70 18.05
CA TRP A 7 -16.29 -3.41 17.68
C TRP A 7 -17.01 -3.46 16.33
N ASP A 8 -18.29 -3.11 16.34
CA ASP A 8 -19.07 -2.95 15.09
C ASP A 8 -18.85 -1.54 14.51
N THR A 9 -18.43 -1.48 13.24
CA THR A 9 -18.25 -0.21 12.51
C THR A 9 -19.56 0.55 12.30
N GLY A 10 -20.71 -0.12 12.40
CA GLY A 10 -22.04 0.49 12.33
C GLY A 10 -22.45 1.22 13.60
N ASN A 11 -21.73 1.00 14.72
CA ASN A 11 -22.00 1.68 16.00
C ASN A 11 -20.99 2.82 16.20
N SER A 12 -21.49 4.08 16.26
CA SER A 12 -20.64 5.27 16.44
C SER A 12 -19.85 5.28 17.75
N ASP A 13 -20.33 4.61 18.79
CA ASP A 13 -19.66 4.56 20.08
C ASP A 13 -18.30 3.82 20.00
N ASN A 14 -18.15 2.94 19.02
CA ASN A 14 -16.93 2.17 18.79
C ASN A 14 -15.89 2.91 17.90
N TRP A 15 -16.24 4.03 17.29
CA TRP A 15 -15.38 4.66 16.29
C TRP A 15 -14.03 5.14 16.84
N LEU A 16 -14.00 5.59 18.09
CA LEU A 16 -12.75 6.02 18.71
C LEU A 16 -11.79 4.84 18.89
N ASP A 17 -12.29 3.73 19.42
CA ASP A 17 -11.51 2.50 19.64
C ASP A 17 -11.03 1.91 18.30
N ILE A 18 -11.90 1.89 17.29
CA ILE A 18 -11.56 1.41 15.95
C ILE A 18 -10.44 2.25 15.33
N ARG A 19 -10.52 3.59 15.43
CA ARG A 19 -9.51 4.52 14.87
C ARG A 19 -8.15 4.42 15.56
N GLN A 20 -8.09 3.94 16.79
CA GLN A 20 -6.81 3.68 17.45
C GLN A 20 -6.12 2.40 16.93
N ILE A 21 -6.89 1.48 16.36
CA ILE A 21 -6.41 0.17 15.89
C ILE A 21 -6.20 0.16 14.38
N ILE A 22 -7.07 0.85 13.64
CA ILE A 22 -7.02 0.91 12.17
C ILE A 22 -6.75 2.34 11.73
N GLY A 23 -5.61 2.54 11.08
CA GLY A 23 -5.28 3.79 10.39
C GLY A 23 -5.87 3.83 8.98
N LEU A 24 -6.18 5.03 8.49
CA LEU A 24 -6.61 5.26 7.11
C LEU A 24 -5.73 6.34 6.48
N VAL A 25 -5.10 6.02 5.37
CA VAL A 25 -4.31 6.94 4.55
C VAL A 25 -5.11 7.26 3.29
N PHE A 26 -5.39 8.55 3.08
CA PHE A 26 -6.23 9.01 1.96
C PHE A 26 -5.44 9.13 0.65
N GLN A 27 -6.17 9.06 -0.46
CA GLN A 27 -5.68 9.29 -1.81
C GLN A 27 -4.97 10.65 -1.96
N ASN A 28 -5.61 11.71 -1.48
CA ASN A 28 -5.04 13.06 -1.49
C ASN A 28 -4.49 13.40 -0.10
N PRO A 29 -3.16 13.53 0.08
CA PRO A 29 -2.56 13.86 1.36
C PRO A 29 -2.98 15.24 1.90
N GLU A 30 -3.39 16.17 1.03
CA GLU A 30 -3.87 17.51 1.46
C GLU A 30 -5.17 17.44 2.26
N ASN A 31 -5.97 16.39 2.06
CA ASN A 31 -7.18 16.16 2.84
C ASN A 31 -6.89 15.61 4.25
N GLN A 32 -5.66 15.15 4.48
CA GLN A 32 -5.25 14.53 5.75
C GLN A 32 -4.45 15.49 6.62
N ILE A 33 -3.65 16.38 6.02
CA ILE A 33 -2.78 17.33 6.71
C ILE A 33 -3.61 18.52 7.19
N VAL A 34 -3.59 18.80 8.49
CA VAL A 34 -4.40 19.85 9.12
C VAL A 34 -3.57 20.97 9.76
N SER A 35 -2.29 20.73 10.06
CA SER A 35 -1.41 21.69 10.71
C SER A 35 -0.48 22.42 9.74
N THR A 36 0.04 23.55 10.18
CA THR A 36 0.97 24.38 9.39
C THR A 36 2.44 23.96 9.54
N ILE A 37 2.75 23.05 10.45
CA ILE A 37 4.08 22.49 10.72
C ILE A 37 3.96 20.97 10.79
N VAL A 38 4.88 20.27 10.16
CA VAL A 38 4.89 18.79 10.04
C VAL A 38 4.80 18.08 11.39
N GLU A 39 5.63 18.45 12.37
CA GLU A 39 5.59 17.77 13.68
C GLU A 39 4.27 18.00 14.45
N GLU A 40 3.65 19.16 14.28
CA GLU A 40 2.37 19.47 14.91
C GLU A 40 1.25 18.66 14.28
N ASP A 41 1.31 18.45 12.96
CA ASP A 41 0.34 17.62 12.26
C ASP A 41 0.37 16.17 12.76
N ILE A 42 1.57 15.61 12.93
CA ILE A 42 1.73 14.25 13.45
C ILE A 42 1.33 14.16 14.93
N ALA A 43 1.61 15.21 15.72
CA ALA A 43 1.25 15.27 17.13
C ALA A 43 -0.27 15.38 17.37
N PHE A 44 -1.00 15.96 16.44
CA PHE A 44 -2.43 16.31 16.59
C PHE A 44 -3.31 15.15 17.07
N ALA A 45 -3.17 13.97 16.44
CA ALA A 45 -3.94 12.81 16.85
C ALA A 45 -3.56 12.29 18.25
N LEU A 46 -2.27 12.35 18.61
CA LEU A 46 -1.77 11.92 19.91
C LEU A 46 -2.19 12.86 21.04
N GLU A 47 -2.23 14.17 20.76
CA GLU A 47 -2.73 15.18 21.71
C GLU A 47 -4.22 14.94 22.00
N ASN A 48 -5.02 14.70 20.96
CA ASN A 48 -6.45 14.41 21.11
C ASN A 48 -6.71 13.10 21.90
N LEU A 49 -5.78 12.16 21.84
CA LEU A 49 -5.83 10.92 22.62
C LEU A 49 -5.27 11.09 24.06
N GLY A 50 -4.79 12.27 24.41
CA GLY A 50 -4.32 12.60 25.76
C GLY A 50 -2.96 12.01 26.12
N PHE A 51 -2.10 11.70 25.14
CA PHE A 51 -0.75 11.21 25.42
C PHE A 51 0.11 12.27 26.12
N PRO A 52 1.01 11.87 27.05
CA PRO A 52 1.97 12.77 27.67
C PRO A 52 2.92 13.37 26.63
N ARG A 53 3.32 14.63 26.81
CA ARG A 53 4.17 15.39 25.88
C ARG A 53 5.46 14.63 25.49
N GLU A 54 6.11 13.98 26.43
CA GLU A 54 7.36 13.22 26.18
C GLU A 54 7.11 12.05 25.22
N GLU A 55 6.00 11.33 25.41
CA GLU A 55 5.61 10.22 24.54
C GLU A 55 5.22 10.72 23.15
N ILE A 56 4.53 11.88 23.05
CA ILE A 56 4.21 12.51 21.76
C ILE A 56 5.48 12.83 20.98
N ILE A 57 6.43 13.52 21.60
CA ILE A 57 7.71 13.87 20.94
C ILE A 57 8.43 12.60 20.44
N LYS A 58 8.50 11.58 21.29
CA LYS A 58 9.13 10.31 20.93
C LYS A 58 8.45 9.65 19.72
N ARG A 59 7.12 9.55 19.71
CA ARG A 59 6.36 8.92 18.62
C ARG A 59 6.43 9.70 17.32
N VAL A 60 6.40 11.03 17.38
CA VAL A 60 6.59 11.91 16.22
C VAL A 60 7.97 11.66 15.61
N ASP A 61 9.03 11.64 16.42
CA ASP A 61 10.40 11.41 15.92
C ASP A 61 10.57 10.01 15.31
N GLU A 62 10.04 8.99 15.98
CA GLU A 62 10.07 7.62 15.49
C GLU A 62 9.33 7.46 14.16
N SER A 63 8.13 8.03 14.04
CA SER A 63 7.32 7.93 12.82
C SER A 63 7.97 8.68 11.65
N LEU A 64 8.49 9.88 11.87
CA LEU A 64 9.20 10.64 10.85
C LEU A 64 10.46 9.93 10.35
N LYS A 65 11.22 9.28 11.24
CA LYS A 65 12.37 8.49 10.85
C LYS A 65 11.99 7.29 9.99
N LYS A 66 10.90 6.60 10.32
CA LYS A 66 10.42 5.43 9.56
C LYS A 66 10.03 5.78 8.12
N VAL A 67 9.51 6.97 7.89
CA VAL A 67 9.12 7.42 6.53
C VAL A 67 10.20 8.27 5.85
N GLY A 68 11.39 8.42 6.45
CA GLY A 68 12.50 9.20 5.88
C GLY A 68 12.23 10.71 5.81
N MET A 69 11.43 11.25 6.73
CA MET A 69 11.01 12.66 6.72
C MET A 69 11.45 13.44 7.97
N TYR A 70 12.40 12.91 8.74
CA TYR A 70 12.82 13.53 10.00
C TYR A 70 13.39 14.95 9.83
N ASP A 71 14.15 15.20 8.76
CA ASP A 71 14.77 16.52 8.48
C ASP A 71 13.72 17.59 8.13
N TYR A 72 12.51 17.16 7.76
CA TYR A 72 11.39 18.04 7.43
C TYR A 72 10.47 18.35 8.63
N LYS A 73 10.84 17.89 9.83
CA LYS A 73 10.03 18.00 11.06
C LYS A 73 9.47 19.39 11.31
N LYS A 74 10.28 20.44 11.07
CA LYS A 74 9.93 21.86 11.30
C LYS A 74 9.43 22.57 10.04
N TYR A 75 9.31 21.87 8.92
CA TYR A 75 8.88 22.47 7.67
C TYR A 75 7.37 22.64 7.62
N PRO A 76 6.89 23.66 6.91
CA PRO A 76 5.48 23.78 6.60
C PRO A 76 5.11 22.79 5.46
N PRO A 77 3.99 22.05 5.57
CA PRO A 77 3.58 21.07 4.58
C PRO A 77 3.42 21.59 3.16
N TYR A 78 3.07 22.89 2.98
CA TYR A 78 2.91 23.48 1.66
C TYR A 78 4.21 23.57 0.84
N GLN A 79 5.37 23.42 1.47
CA GLN A 79 6.68 23.40 0.81
C GLN A 79 7.10 22.00 0.35
N LEU A 80 6.32 20.99 0.69
CA LEU A 80 6.62 19.59 0.40
C LEU A 80 6.02 19.15 -0.94
N SER A 81 6.70 18.23 -1.63
CA SER A 81 6.15 17.54 -2.81
C SER A 81 4.96 16.64 -2.43
N GLY A 82 4.17 16.20 -3.40
CA GLY A 82 3.06 15.27 -3.17
C GLY A 82 3.49 13.98 -2.48
N GLY A 83 4.59 13.36 -2.93
CA GLY A 83 5.15 12.16 -2.30
C GLY A 83 5.66 12.40 -0.87
N GLN A 84 6.24 13.58 -0.60
CA GLN A 84 6.63 13.97 0.75
C GLN A 84 5.42 14.18 1.66
N LYS A 85 4.37 14.87 1.17
CA LYS A 85 3.10 15.03 1.91
C LYS A 85 2.46 13.68 2.22
N GLN A 86 2.46 12.74 1.26
CA GLN A 86 1.93 11.39 1.48
C GLN A 86 2.70 10.65 2.58
N ARG A 87 4.03 10.75 2.59
CA ARG A 87 4.86 10.19 3.66
C ARG A 87 4.57 10.81 5.03
N ILE A 88 4.29 12.13 5.09
CA ILE A 88 3.83 12.76 6.33
C ILE A 88 2.48 12.21 6.78
N GLY A 89 1.51 12.05 5.86
CA GLY A 89 0.23 11.42 6.17
C GLY A 89 0.38 10.00 6.73
N ILE A 90 1.30 9.22 6.17
CA ILE A 90 1.64 7.88 6.71
C ILE A 90 2.26 8.01 8.12
N ALA A 91 3.19 8.97 8.34
CA ALA A 91 3.81 9.18 9.64
C ALA A 91 2.79 9.54 10.73
N SER A 92 1.77 10.36 10.40
CA SER A 92 0.69 10.73 11.34
C SER A 92 -0.11 9.50 11.79
N ILE A 93 -0.38 8.56 10.89
CA ILE A 93 -1.03 7.29 11.23
C ILE A 93 -0.10 6.39 12.05
N LEU A 94 1.17 6.27 11.66
CA LEU A 94 2.15 5.42 12.36
C LEU A 94 2.42 5.85 13.80
N ALA A 95 2.34 7.14 14.09
CA ALA A 95 2.52 7.68 15.44
C ALA A 95 1.49 7.10 16.44
N MET A 96 0.29 6.75 15.97
CA MET A 96 -0.73 6.08 16.77
C MET A 96 -0.43 4.59 17.03
N ARG A 97 0.54 3.99 16.32
CA ARG A 97 0.90 2.56 16.36
C ARG A 97 -0.28 1.63 16.11
N PRO A 98 -0.98 1.78 14.97
CA PRO A 98 -2.13 0.95 14.63
C PRO A 98 -1.72 -0.50 14.37
N LYS A 99 -2.67 -1.44 14.50
CA LYS A 99 -2.48 -2.85 14.11
C LYS A 99 -2.69 -3.08 12.62
N ALA A 100 -3.51 -2.24 11.99
CA ALA A 100 -3.77 -2.30 10.55
C ALA A 100 -3.80 -0.90 9.95
N ILE A 101 -3.42 -0.77 8.68
CA ILE A 101 -3.51 0.48 7.92
C ILE A 101 -4.21 0.19 6.60
N ILE A 102 -5.21 1.00 6.28
CA ILE A 102 -5.88 1.02 4.99
C ILE A 102 -5.27 2.16 4.18
N PHE A 103 -4.78 1.84 2.99
CA PHE A 103 -4.29 2.80 2.00
C PHE A 103 -5.33 2.91 0.89
N ASP A 104 -6.05 4.02 0.85
CA ASP A 104 -7.10 4.25 -0.15
C ASP A 104 -6.53 5.01 -1.34
N GLU A 105 -6.14 4.26 -2.38
CA GLU A 105 -5.47 4.76 -3.60
C GLU A 105 -4.29 5.72 -3.31
N ALA A 106 -3.56 5.49 -2.23
CA ALA A 106 -2.59 6.40 -1.65
C ALA A 106 -1.38 6.72 -2.55
N THR A 107 -1.22 6.02 -3.66
CA THR A 107 -0.12 6.20 -4.63
C THR A 107 -0.57 6.80 -5.95
N SER A 108 -1.88 6.89 -6.19
CA SER A 108 -2.45 7.25 -7.51
C SER A 108 -2.10 8.66 -7.99
N MET A 109 -1.89 9.60 -7.06
CA MET A 109 -1.58 11.01 -7.35
C MET A 109 -0.08 11.31 -7.32
N LEU A 110 0.78 10.30 -7.16
CA LEU A 110 2.22 10.47 -7.03
C LEU A 110 2.94 10.28 -8.36
N ASP A 111 4.04 10.98 -8.52
CA ASP A 111 5.03 10.72 -9.56
C ASP A 111 5.70 9.34 -9.34
N PRO A 112 6.38 8.78 -10.34
CA PRO A 112 6.94 7.43 -10.24
C PRO A 112 7.92 7.24 -9.08
N GLU A 113 8.72 8.27 -8.75
CA GLU A 113 9.69 8.23 -7.64
C GLU A 113 8.96 8.23 -6.29
N GLY A 114 8.06 9.17 -6.07
CA GLY A 114 7.23 9.26 -4.86
C GLY A 114 6.39 8.00 -4.63
N ARG A 115 5.87 7.40 -5.71
CA ARG A 115 5.15 6.12 -5.66
C ARG A 115 6.05 4.99 -5.18
N SER A 116 7.24 4.85 -5.78
CA SER A 116 8.21 3.82 -5.39
C SER A 116 8.59 3.94 -3.92
N ASP A 117 8.82 5.16 -3.42
CA ASP A 117 9.16 5.41 -2.04
C ASP A 117 8.03 5.02 -1.07
N VAL A 118 6.78 5.39 -1.41
CA VAL A 118 5.62 5.04 -0.59
C VAL A 118 5.39 3.52 -0.57
N LEU A 119 5.52 2.83 -1.71
CA LEU A 119 5.38 1.37 -1.78
C LEU A 119 6.46 0.66 -0.95
N LYS A 120 7.71 1.14 -0.93
CA LYS A 120 8.76 0.61 -0.04
C LYS A 120 8.38 0.74 1.42
N ILE A 121 7.84 1.89 1.83
CA ILE A 121 7.37 2.11 3.20
C ILE A 121 6.23 1.12 3.53
N ILE A 122 5.25 0.96 2.65
CA ILE A 122 4.13 0.02 2.83
C ILE A 122 4.65 -1.41 3.00
N TYR A 123 5.60 -1.83 2.17
CA TYR A 123 6.23 -3.13 2.27
C TYR A 123 6.95 -3.33 3.61
N GLU A 124 7.76 -2.36 4.04
CA GLU A 124 8.45 -2.41 5.33
C GLU A 124 7.48 -2.46 6.52
N LEU A 125 6.37 -1.72 6.46
CA LEU A 125 5.34 -1.74 7.51
C LEU A 125 4.74 -3.14 7.70
N ASN A 126 4.48 -3.84 6.63
CA ASN A 126 3.96 -5.20 6.70
C ASN A 126 5.04 -6.20 7.11
N HIS A 127 6.15 -6.30 6.35
CA HIS A 127 7.13 -7.37 6.51
C HIS A 127 8.05 -7.21 7.73
N THR A 128 8.43 -5.96 8.06
CA THR A 128 9.38 -5.68 9.14
C THR A 128 8.67 -5.35 10.46
N TYR A 129 7.57 -4.60 10.38
CA TYR A 129 6.87 -4.13 11.58
C TYR A 129 5.59 -4.93 11.89
N GLY A 130 5.18 -5.88 11.04
CA GLY A 130 4.04 -6.76 11.27
C GLY A 130 2.68 -6.03 11.26
N VAL A 131 2.61 -4.86 10.62
CA VAL A 131 1.35 -4.12 10.46
C VAL A 131 0.53 -4.78 9.37
N THR A 132 -0.73 -5.07 9.63
CA THR A 132 -1.64 -5.52 8.56
C THR A 132 -1.91 -4.39 7.59
N VAL A 133 -1.70 -4.63 6.29
CA VAL A 133 -1.94 -3.63 5.23
C VAL A 133 -3.11 -4.07 4.36
N LEU A 134 -4.06 -3.18 4.17
CA LEU A 134 -5.08 -3.26 3.12
C LEU A 134 -4.88 -2.08 2.18
N MET A 135 -4.64 -2.35 0.89
CA MET A 135 -4.44 -1.30 -0.11
C MET A 135 -5.50 -1.42 -1.20
N THR A 136 -6.18 -0.31 -1.51
CA THR A 136 -6.99 -0.20 -2.73
C THR A 136 -6.15 0.46 -3.82
N THR A 137 -6.15 -0.12 -5.02
CA THR A 137 -5.44 0.44 -6.17
C THR A 137 -6.06 -0.07 -7.47
N TYR A 138 -5.90 0.69 -8.55
CA TYR A 138 -6.15 0.28 -9.92
C TYR A 138 -4.84 0.01 -10.69
N LEU A 139 -3.70 0.20 -10.04
CA LEU A 139 -2.36 0.01 -10.62
C LEU A 139 -1.91 -1.43 -10.36
N LEU A 140 -2.06 -2.28 -11.35
CA LEU A 140 -1.85 -3.73 -11.20
C LEU A 140 -0.42 -4.11 -10.82
N ASP A 141 0.57 -3.31 -11.20
CA ASP A 141 1.97 -3.54 -10.84
C ASP A 141 2.23 -3.38 -9.32
N GLU A 142 1.31 -2.73 -8.57
CA GLU A 142 1.43 -2.58 -7.11
C GLU A 142 0.98 -3.82 -6.34
N VAL A 143 0.22 -4.70 -6.97
CA VAL A 143 -0.37 -5.88 -6.32
C VAL A 143 0.26 -7.22 -6.71
N VAL A 144 1.38 -7.19 -7.45
CA VAL A 144 2.09 -8.41 -7.87
C VAL A 144 2.85 -9.10 -6.73
N SER A 145 3.18 -8.36 -5.66
CA SER A 145 3.98 -8.83 -4.52
C SER A 145 3.21 -8.83 -3.19
N VAL A 146 1.88 -8.84 -3.24
CA VAL A 146 1.04 -8.91 -2.02
C VAL A 146 0.68 -10.36 -1.69
N ASP A 147 0.28 -10.61 -0.45
CA ASP A 147 -0.13 -11.96 -0.01
C ASP A 147 -1.47 -12.41 -0.60
N ARG A 148 -2.37 -11.46 -0.89
CA ARG A 148 -3.75 -11.73 -1.29
C ARG A 148 -4.32 -10.59 -2.12
N VAL A 149 -5.01 -10.91 -3.19
CA VAL A 149 -5.72 -9.97 -4.07
C VAL A 149 -7.22 -10.25 -3.99
N ILE A 150 -7.99 -9.20 -3.74
CA ILE A 150 -9.45 -9.23 -3.77
C ILE A 150 -9.93 -8.35 -4.93
N VAL A 151 -10.61 -8.92 -5.89
CA VAL A 151 -11.20 -8.19 -7.02
C VAL A 151 -12.67 -7.93 -6.77
N LEU A 152 -13.02 -6.64 -6.75
CA LEU A 152 -14.40 -6.18 -6.59
C LEU A 152 -15.01 -5.79 -7.94
N ASN A 153 -16.15 -6.36 -8.28
CA ASN A 153 -16.91 -5.99 -9.47
C ASN A 153 -18.38 -5.79 -9.12
N LYS A 154 -18.94 -4.63 -9.39
CA LYS A 154 -20.36 -4.27 -9.14
C LYS A 154 -20.82 -4.61 -7.72
N GLY A 155 -19.98 -4.35 -6.72
CA GLY A 155 -20.29 -4.57 -5.31
C GLY A 155 -20.20 -6.04 -4.85
N ARG A 156 -19.60 -6.93 -5.66
CA ARG A 156 -19.37 -8.34 -5.32
C ARG A 156 -17.91 -8.69 -5.47
N ILE A 157 -17.45 -9.61 -4.64
CA ILE A 157 -16.13 -10.21 -4.78
C ILE A 157 -16.19 -11.20 -5.94
N THR A 158 -15.35 -10.97 -6.97
CA THR A 158 -15.19 -11.85 -8.13
C THR A 158 -14.02 -12.80 -7.93
N PHE A 159 -12.90 -12.29 -7.42
CA PHE A 159 -11.73 -13.09 -7.05
C PHE A 159 -11.29 -12.75 -5.63
N ASP A 160 -10.73 -13.74 -4.95
CA ASP A 160 -10.18 -13.62 -3.61
C ASP A 160 -9.12 -14.72 -3.43
N ASP A 161 -7.89 -14.47 -3.88
CA ASP A 161 -6.80 -15.44 -3.90
C ASP A 161 -5.43 -14.76 -3.99
N LYS A 162 -4.37 -15.54 -4.11
CA LYS A 162 -3.01 -15.05 -4.37
C LYS A 162 -2.92 -14.39 -5.75
N PRO A 163 -1.98 -13.43 -5.94
CA PRO A 163 -1.78 -12.76 -7.22
C PRO A 163 -1.62 -13.71 -8.41
N GLU A 164 -0.86 -14.81 -8.24
CA GLU A 164 -0.61 -15.78 -9.30
C GLU A 164 -1.90 -16.43 -9.80
N VAL A 165 -2.81 -16.74 -8.88
CA VAL A 165 -4.10 -17.37 -9.21
C VAL A 165 -5.04 -16.34 -9.84
N VAL A 166 -5.12 -15.14 -9.29
CA VAL A 166 -5.98 -14.08 -9.82
C VAL A 166 -5.56 -13.73 -11.25
N PHE A 167 -4.28 -13.45 -11.48
CA PHE A 167 -3.79 -12.96 -12.77
C PHE A 167 -3.58 -14.06 -13.82
N SER A 168 -3.72 -15.35 -13.45
CA SER A 168 -3.84 -16.43 -14.44
C SER A 168 -5.20 -16.43 -15.17
N ASN A 169 -6.23 -15.81 -14.59
CA ASN A 169 -7.59 -15.73 -15.15
C ASN A 169 -7.78 -14.52 -16.07
N ARG A 170 -6.90 -14.36 -17.08
CA ARG A 170 -6.87 -13.19 -17.98
C ARG A 170 -8.23 -12.91 -18.61
N GLU A 171 -8.85 -13.90 -19.23
CA GLU A 171 -10.10 -13.74 -19.98
C GLU A 171 -11.25 -13.23 -19.08
N GLU A 172 -11.35 -13.77 -17.85
CA GLU A 172 -12.38 -13.39 -16.91
C GLU A 172 -12.15 -11.96 -16.40
N LEU A 173 -10.90 -11.59 -16.08
CA LEU A 173 -10.54 -10.22 -15.69
C LEU A 173 -10.84 -9.22 -16.80
N GLU A 174 -10.45 -9.52 -18.06
CA GLU A 174 -10.73 -8.68 -19.22
C GLU A 174 -12.25 -8.53 -19.47
N SER A 175 -13.04 -9.58 -19.22
CA SER A 175 -14.51 -9.55 -19.36
C SER A 175 -15.21 -8.56 -18.41
N ILE A 176 -14.58 -8.29 -17.27
CA ILE A 176 -15.09 -7.31 -16.27
C ILE A 176 -14.40 -5.94 -16.39
N GLY A 177 -13.59 -5.74 -17.44
CA GLY A 177 -12.91 -4.46 -17.73
C GLY A 177 -11.60 -4.26 -16.98
N LEU A 178 -11.04 -5.29 -16.36
CA LEU A 178 -9.72 -5.26 -15.74
C LEU A 178 -8.68 -5.87 -16.69
N SER A 179 -7.45 -5.36 -16.63
CA SER A 179 -6.30 -5.93 -17.31
C SER A 179 -5.56 -6.90 -16.38
N ILE A 180 -4.44 -7.46 -16.85
CA ILE A 180 -3.44 -8.14 -16.04
C ILE A 180 -2.14 -7.32 -16.03
N PRO A 181 -1.21 -7.54 -15.09
CA PRO A 181 0.07 -6.85 -15.06
C PRO A 181 0.81 -6.94 -16.40
N THR A 182 1.52 -5.88 -16.78
CA THR A 182 2.18 -5.79 -18.10
C THR A 182 3.17 -6.93 -18.33
N VAL A 183 3.92 -7.31 -17.31
CA VAL A 183 4.88 -8.43 -17.37
C VAL A 183 4.15 -9.76 -17.54
N THR A 184 3.06 -9.97 -16.82
CA THR A 184 2.23 -11.18 -16.93
C THR A 184 1.67 -11.35 -18.34
N ARG A 185 1.17 -10.25 -18.93
CA ARG A 185 0.67 -10.25 -20.32
C ARG A 185 1.78 -10.58 -21.30
N LEU A 186 2.96 -9.94 -21.17
CA LEU A 186 4.09 -10.24 -22.04
C LEU A 186 4.54 -11.68 -21.96
N ALA A 187 4.61 -12.24 -20.74
CA ALA A 187 4.95 -13.65 -20.52
C ALA A 187 3.94 -14.59 -21.20
N ALA A 188 2.64 -14.32 -21.08
CA ALA A 188 1.58 -15.09 -21.73
C ALA A 188 1.69 -15.01 -23.26
N ASP A 189 1.94 -13.81 -23.82
CA ASP A 189 2.09 -13.62 -25.26
C ASP A 189 3.35 -14.34 -25.81
N LEU A 190 4.47 -14.34 -25.06
CA LEU A 190 5.69 -15.08 -25.41
C LEU A 190 5.47 -16.60 -25.37
N LYS A 191 4.74 -17.12 -24.37
CA LYS A 191 4.33 -18.53 -24.30
C LYS A 191 3.48 -18.90 -25.51
N ALA A 192 2.45 -18.12 -25.82
CA ALA A 192 1.57 -18.36 -26.98
C ALA A 192 2.32 -18.33 -28.32
N ALA A 193 3.36 -17.51 -28.44
CA ALA A 193 4.20 -17.43 -29.63
C ALA A 193 5.30 -18.52 -29.69
N GLY A 194 5.44 -19.36 -28.68
CA GLY A 194 6.45 -20.43 -28.62
C GLY A 194 7.86 -19.97 -28.28
N TYR A 195 8.02 -18.73 -27.80
CA TYR A 195 9.31 -18.17 -27.36
C TYR A 195 9.63 -18.46 -25.91
N LEU A 196 8.65 -18.89 -25.12
CA LEU A 196 8.79 -19.27 -23.72
C LEU A 196 8.06 -20.59 -23.49
N LYS A 197 8.65 -21.51 -22.74
CA LYS A 197 8.00 -22.77 -22.37
C LYS A 197 6.80 -22.54 -21.48
N ASP A 198 5.74 -23.28 -21.72
CA ASP A 198 4.56 -23.26 -20.88
C ASP A 198 4.81 -24.11 -19.63
N ASN A 199 5.11 -23.46 -18.54
CA ASN A 199 5.44 -24.05 -17.25
C ASN A 199 4.35 -23.83 -16.19
N GLU A 200 3.08 -23.69 -16.57
CA GLU A 200 1.91 -23.48 -15.68
C GLU A 200 2.06 -22.32 -14.68
N LYS A 201 3.27 -21.77 -14.48
CA LYS A 201 3.53 -20.69 -13.54
C LYS A 201 3.12 -19.36 -14.16
N THR A 202 2.28 -18.61 -13.43
CA THR A 202 1.98 -17.21 -13.76
C THR A 202 3.19 -16.34 -13.38
N ILE A 203 3.77 -15.67 -14.37
CA ILE A 203 4.91 -14.77 -14.18
C ILE A 203 4.35 -13.38 -13.83
N LEU A 204 4.75 -12.84 -12.68
CA LEU A 204 4.24 -11.59 -12.16
C LEU A 204 5.25 -10.44 -12.20
N THR A 205 6.53 -10.76 -12.07
CA THR A 205 7.60 -9.77 -11.97
C THR A 205 8.54 -9.82 -13.16
N LYS A 206 9.26 -8.71 -13.37
CA LYS A 206 10.26 -8.61 -14.41
C LYS A 206 11.42 -9.59 -14.19
N GLU A 207 11.81 -9.78 -12.95
CA GLU A 207 12.86 -10.70 -12.55
C GLU A 207 12.48 -12.13 -12.90
N GLU A 208 11.25 -12.57 -12.55
CA GLU A 208 10.74 -13.90 -12.94
C GLU A 208 10.70 -14.10 -14.45
N LEU A 209 10.37 -13.06 -15.22
CA LEU A 209 10.36 -13.17 -16.68
C LEU A 209 11.78 -13.30 -17.24
N ILE A 210 12.74 -12.55 -16.72
CA ILE A 210 14.15 -12.66 -17.12
C ILE A 210 14.67 -14.06 -16.83
N ASP A 211 14.46 -14.57 -15.61
CA ASP A 211 14.87 -15.90 -15.19
C ASP A 211 14.29 -16.99 -16.12
N ALA A 212 13.01 -16.87 -16.47
CA ALA A 212 12.34 -17.81 -17.37
C ALA A 212 12.93 -17.78 -18.77
N ILE A 213 13.24 -16.59 -19.31
CA ILE A 213 13.87 -16.44 -20.64
C ILE A 213 15.29 -17.03 -20.62
N GLU A 214 16.10 -16.74 -19.60
CA GLU A 214 17.47 -17.25 -19.47
C GLU A 214 17.52 -18.77 -19.41
N GLN A 215 16.58 -19.39 -18.68
CA GLN A 215 16.44 -20.85 -18.59
C GLN A 215 16.09 -21.48 -19.93
N ASP A 216 15.23 -20.82 -20.73
CA ASP A 216 14.76 -21.38 -22.01
C ASP A 216 15.77 -21.19 -23.15
N ILE A 217 16.52 -20.07 -23.14
CA ILE A 217 17.56 -19.80 -24.14
C ILE A 217 18.88 -20.51 -23.80
N GLY A 218 19.04 -21.03 -22.57
CA GLY A 218 20.25 -21.72 -22.14
C GLY A 218 21.45 -20.78 -21.92
N VAL A 219 21.21 -19.48 -21.76
CA VAL A 219 22.25 -18.50 -21.39
C VAL A 219 22.43 -18.57 -19.87
N LYS A 220 23.41 -19.34 -19.42
CA LYS A 220 23.95 -19.22 -18.06
C LYS A 220 24.87 -18.00 -18.04
N GLY A 221 24.47 -16.97 -17.30
CA GLY A 221 25.33 -15.86 -16.95
C GLY A 221 26.51 -16.28 -16.05
#